data_3f9a4f8e4d944344edc6b353a716f952
#
_entry.id   3f9a4f8e4d944344edc6b353a716f952
#
_cell.length_a   1.000
_cell.length_b   1.000
_cell.length_c   1.000
_cell.angle_alpha   90.00
_cell.angle_beta   90.00
_cell.angle_gamma   90.00
#
_symmetry.space_group_name_H-M   'P 1'
#
loop_
_entity.id
_entity.type
_entity.pdbx_description
1 polymer ?
#
loop_
_entity_poly.entity_id
_entity_poly.type
_entity_poly.pdbx_seq_one_letter_code
_entity_poly.pdbx_strand_id
1 'polypeptide(L)'
;MPIGQGGAAEYLPCGAVLEACPDLEPVDLGGVARRYRRPGARGLVGLIQPMSCRFCDRCDRIRVTADGMLKPCLHSAGEIPLRGLHGLDLERAIRAGIAAKPERHHMAETGRSEAERDMNRIGG
;
A
#
# COMPACT_ATOMS: atom_id res chain seq x y z
N MET A 1 0.64 2.88 14.25
CA MET A 1 0.48 1.41 14.25
C MET A 1 1.75 0.83 13.66
N PRO A 2 2.50 -0.02 14.38
CA PRO A 2 3.72 -0.62 13.84
C PRO A 2 3.38 -1.53 12.68
N ILE A 3 4.13 -1.42 11.59
CA ILE A 3 3.97 -2.32 10.43
C ILE A 3 4.58 -3.67 10.81
N GLY A 4 3.77 -4.71 10.94
CA GLY A 4 4.24 -6.10 11.08
C GLY A 4 4.46 -6.62 12.50
N GLN A 5 3.88 -5.98 13.53
CA GLN A 5 3.91 -6.49 14.91
C GLN A 5 2.60 -7.18 15.36
N GLY A 6 1.59 -7.27 14.51
CA GLY A 6 0.40 -8.08 14.78
C GLY A 6 0.75 -9.56 14.67
N GLY A 7 0.49 -10.36 15.70
CA GLY A 7 0.63 -11.80 15.64
C GLY A 7 -0.34 -12.41 14.62
N ALA A 8 -0.04 -13.60 14.10
CA ALA A 8 -0.90 -14.32 13.15
C ALA A 8 -2.35 -14.51 13.67
N ALA A 9 -2.53 -14.48 15.00
CA ALA A 9 -3.83 -14.60 15.66
C ALA A 9 -4.71 -13.34 15.53
N GLU A 10 -4.13 -12.19 15.15
CA GLU A 10 -4.85 -10.90 14.98
C GLU A 10 -5.21 -10.61 13.52
N TYR A 11 -4.76 -11.46 12.60
CA TYR A 11 -5.03 -11.27 11.18
C TYR A 11 -6.41 -11.83 10.81
N LEU A 12 -7.34 -10.92 10.46
CA LEU A 12 -8.61 -11.28 9.85
C LEU A 12 -8.53 -11.03 8.34
N PRO A 13 -8.62 -12.07 7.49
CA PRO A 13 -8.61 -11.89 6.05
C PRO A 13 -9.86 -11.13 5.60
N CYS A 14 -9.71 -10.24 4.61
CA CYS A 14 -10.85 -9.47 4.08
C CYS A 14 -11.98 -10.36 3.51
N GLY A 15 -11.68 -11.61 3.13
CA GLY A 15 -12.69 -12.58 2.73
C GLY A 15 -13.75 -12.83 3.80
N ALA A 16 -13.39 -12.78 5.08
CA ALA A 16 -14.32 -12.93 6.19
C ALA A 16 -15.44 -11.84 6.19
N VAL A 17 -15.13 -10.65 5.66
CA VAL A 17 -16.15 -9.59 5.50
C VAL A 17 -17.20 -10.00 4.47
N LEU A 18 -16.78 -10.63 3.37
CA LEU A 18 -17.67 -11.08 2.31
C LEU A 18 -18.52 -12.29 2.76
N GLU A 19 -17.95 -13.16 3.60
CA GLU A 19 -18.68 -14.26 4.21
C GLU A 19 -19.74 -13.75 5.21
N ALA A 20 -19.38 -12.76 6.00
CA ALA A 20 -20.29 -12.13 6.96
C ALA A 20 -21.37 -11.25 6.31
N CYS A 21 -21.10 -10.73 5.12
CA CYS A 21 -21.99 -9.84 4.36
C CYS A 21 -22.15 -10.35 2.93
N PRO A 22 -22.89 -11.44 2.71
CA PRO A 22 -23.01 -12.07 1.38
C PRO A 22 -23.85 -11.23 0.40
N ASP A 23 -24.51 -10.19 0.85
CA ASP A 23 -25.25 -9.22 0.06
C ASP A 23 -24.37 -8.09 -0.55
N LEU A 24 -23.07 -8.15 -0.36
CA LEU A 24 -22.12 -7.22 -0.97
C LEU A 24 -21.85 -7.60 -2.42
N GLU A 25 -22.26 -6.74 -3.33
CA GLU A 25 -22.04 -6.89 -4.78
C GLU A 25 -20.78 -6.17 -5.23
N PRO A 26 -19.89 -6.79 -6.03
CA PRO A 26 -18.67 -6.16 -6.51
C PRO A 26 -18.99 -5.00 -7.46
N VAL A 27 -18.24 -3.91 -7.32
CA VAL A 27 -18.30 -2.72 -8.19
C VAL A 27 -16.91 -2.44 -8.71
N ASP A 28 -16.70 -2.56 -10.00
CA ASP A 28 -15.41 -2.23 -10.61
C ASP A 28 -15.31 -0.72 -10.88
N LEU A 29 -14.48 -0.06 -10.08
CA LEU A 29 -14.12 1.35 -10.23
C LEU A 29 -12.61 1.53 -10.39
N GLY A 30 -11.88 0.44 -10.61
CA GLY A 30 -10.42 0.46 -10.66
C GLY A 30 -9.76 0.78 -9.31
N GLY A 31 -8.44 0.91 -9.30
CA GLY A 31 -7.61 1.25 -8.15
C GLY A 31 -7.26 0.08 -7.25
N VAL A 32 -6.69 0.39 -6.09
CA VAL A 32 -6.08 -0.57 -5.14
C VAL A 32 -7.13 -1.34 -4.33
N ALA A 33 -8.24 -0.69 -4.00
CA ALA A 33 -9.32 -1.30 -3.22
C ALA A 33 -10.32 -2.01 -4.13
N ARG A 34 -10.63 -3.26 -3.85
CA ARG A 34 -11.82 -3.91 -4.39
C ARG A 34 -13.04 -3.32 -3.73
N ARG A 35 -13.95 -2.77 -4.51
CA ARG A 35 -15.12 -2.07 -3.98
C ARG A 35 -16.36 -2.92 -4.13
N TYR A 36 -17.21 -2.80 -3.14
CA TYR A 36 -18.48 -3.52 -3.06
C TYR A 36 -19.59 -2.56 -2.67
N ARG A 37 -20.80 -2.84 -3.11
CA ARG A 37 -22.00 -2.10 -2.74
C ARG A 37 -23.00 -3.06 -2.13
N ARG A 38 -23.60 -2.63 -1.04
CA ARG A 38 -24.79 -3.30 -0.50
C ARG A 38 -26.02 -2.77 -1.22
N PRO A 39 -26.97 -3.62 -1.65
CA PRO A 39 -28.25 -3.16 -2.23
C PRO A 39 -28.93 -2.13 -1.35
N GLY A 40 -29.36 -1.01 -1.92
CA GLY A 40 -29.99 0.10 -1.20
C GLY A 40 -29.06 1.02 -0.42
N ALA A 41 -27.75 0.72 -0.29
CA ALA A 41 -26.80 1.60 0.37
C ALA A 41 -26.27 2.70 -0.56
N ARG A 42 -26.06 3.90 0.02
CA ARG A 42 -25.48 5.05 -0.70
C ARG A 42 -23.94 4.97 -0.81
N GLY A 43 -23.31 4.29 0.14
CA GLY A 43 -21.88 4.15 0.25
C GLY A 43 -21.32 2.89 -0.40
N LEU A 44 -19.99 2.80 -0.42
CA LEU A 44 -19.24 1.63 -0.89
C LEU A 44 -18.37 1.09 0.25
N VAL A 45 -18.18 -0.22 0.27
CA VAL A 45 -17.18 -0.89 1.11
C VAL A 45 -15.96 -1.15 0.25
N GLY A 46 -14.79 -0.65 0.66
CA GLY A 46 -13.51 -0.89 0.00
C GLY A 46 -12.66 -1.87 0.80
N LEU A 47 -12.30 -3.00 0.21
CA LEU A 47 -11.41 -4.00 0.80
C LEU A 47 -10.02 -3.89 0.16
N ILE A 48 -8.99 -3.68 0.99
CA ILE A 48 -7.58 -3.63 0.58
C ILE A 48 -6.89 -4.85 1.18
N GLN A 49 -6.37 -5.72 0.32
CA GLN A 49 -5.81 -7.02 0.69
C GLN A 49 -4.32 -7.10 0.30
N PRO A 50 -3.42 -6.42 1.01
CA PRO A 50 -2.01 -6.40 0.65
C PRO A 50 -1.33 -7.76 0.80
N MET A 51 -1.84 -8.60 1.72
CA MET A 51 -1.27 -9.92 2.02
C MET A 51 -1.78 -11.01 1.10
N SER A 52 -3.10 -11.08 0.86
CA SER A 52 -3.73 -12.19 0.14
C SER A 52 -4.02 -11.90 -1.34
N CYS A 53 -4.13 -10.63 -1.71
CA CYS A 53 -4.38 -10.23 -3.09
C CYS A 53 -3.46 -9.07 -3.47
N ARG A 54 -2.32 -9.39 -4.05
CA ARG A 54 -1.32 -8.41 -4.46
C ARG A 54 -1.90 -7.53 -5.56
N PHE A 55 -1.81 -6.22 -5.37
CA PHE A 55 -2.21 -5.20 -6.33
C PHE A 55 -1.01 -4.37 -6.82
N CYS A 56 0.20 -4.91 -6.67
CA CYS A 56 1.45 -4.21 -6.97
C CYS A 56 1.54 -3.79 -8.43
N ASP A 57 0.98 -4.58 -9.34
CA ASP A 57 0.86 -4.31 -10.77
C ASP A 57 0.00 -3.07 -11.10
N ARG A 58 -0.94 -2.72 -10.21
CA ARG A 58 -1.83 -1.56 -10.35
C ARG A 58 -1.49 -0.44 -9.36
N CYS A 59 -0.41 -0.58 -8.61
CA CYS A 59 -0.04 0.37 -7.59
C CYS A 59 0.74 1.54 -8.20
N ASP A 60 0.10 2.68 -8.32
CA ASP A 60 0.64 3.97 -8.79
C ASP A 60 1.21 4.84 -7.67
N ARG A 61 1.23 4.34 -6.43
CA ARG A 61 1.57 5.16 -5.25
C ARG A 61 3.06 5.19 -4.99
N ILE A 62 3.56 6.38 -4.73
CA ILE A 62 4.86 6.68 -4.12
C ILE A 62 4.61 7.53 -2.88
N ARG A 63 5.58 7.63 -1.98
CA ARG A 63 5.49 8.45 -0.78
C ARG A 63 6.74 9.29 -0.62
N VAL A 64 6.55 10.48 -0.06
CA VAL A 64 7.65 11.32 0.41
C VAL A 64 7.51 11.44 1.92
N THR A 65 8.56 11.12 2.64
CA THR A 65 8.60 11.22 4.10
C THR A 65 8.83 12.66 4.56
N ALA A 66 8.52 12.97 5.82
CA ALA A 66 8.68 14.31 6.37
C ALA A 66 10.15 14.77 6.38
N ASP A 67 11.10 13.86 6.43
CA ASP A 67 12.54 14.12 6.35
C ASP A 67 13.07 14.19 4.90
N GLY A 68 12.18 14.14 3.89
CA GLY A 68 12.53 14.36 2.49
C GLY A 68 13.09 13.13 1.77
N MET A 69 12.68 11.93 2.17
CA MET A 69 13.02 10.69 1.47
C MET A 69 11.87 10.25 0.57
N LEU A 70 12.16 9.87 -0.67
CA LEU A 70 11.21 9.22 -1.56
C LEU A 70 11.20 7.71 -1.31
N LYS A 71 10.01 7.17 -1.00
CA LYS A 71 9.75 5.73 -0.90
C LYS A 71 8.95 5.24 -2.10
N PRO A 72 9.54 4.45 -2.98
CA PRO A 72 8.83 3.88 -4.13
C PRO A 72 7.73 2.89 -3.73
N CYS A 73 7.95 2.15 -2.65
CA CYS A 73 6.99 1.20 -2.09
C CYS A 73 6.89 1.34 -0.57
N LEU A 74 5.68 1.23 -0.03
CA LEU A 74 5.44 1.30 1.41
C LEU A 74 6.18 0.21 2.18
N HIS A 75 6.26 -0.98 1.61
CA HIS A 75 6.78 -2.19 2.25
C HIS A 75 8.24 -2.51 1.91
N SER A 76 8.90 -1.73 1.03
CA SER A 76 10.32 -1.91 0.73
C SER A 76 11.21 -1.08 1.66
N ALA A 77 12.43 -1.55 1.87
CA ALA A 77 13.46 -0.80 2.61
C ALA A 77 14.00 0.41 1.82
N GLY A 78 13.93 0.36 0.48
CA GLY A 78 14.53 1.36 -0.40
C GLY A 78 13.96 2.77 -0.20
N GLU A 79 14.87 3.74 0.00
CA GLU A 79 14.58 5.16 0.12
C GLU A 79 15.58 5.97 -0.70
N ILE A 80 15.13 7.06 -1.31
CA ILE A 80 15.93 7.94 -2.15
C ILE A 80 15.89 9.35 -1.55
N PRO A 81 17.05 9.95 -1.19
CA PRO A 81 17.07 11.28 -0.62
C PRO A 81 16.70 12.33 -1.68
N LEU A 82 15.72 13.17 -1.35
CA LEU A 82 15.31 14.32 -2.17
C LEU A 82 15.77 15.65 -1.57
N ARG A 83 16.15 15.65 -0.29
CA ARG A 83 16.48 16.87 0.44
C ARG A 83 17.70 17.56 -0.19
N GLY A 84 17.58 18.86 -0.47
CA GLY A 84 18.63 19.66 -1.10
C GLY A 84 18.68 19.54 -2.62
N LEU A 85 17.88 18.67 -3.24
CA LEU A 85 17.77 18.59 -4.70
C LEU A 85 16.77 19.63 -5.21
N HIS A 86 17.08 20.24 -6.35
CA HIS A 86 16.25 21.25 -7.02
C HIS A 86 16.24 21.04 -8.53
N GLY A 87 15.22 21.59 -9.20
CA GLY A 87 15.12 21.59 -10.66
C GLY A 87 15.27 20.20 -11.27
N LEU A 88 16.17 20.08 -12.23
CA LEU A 88 16.39 18.85 -12.99
C LEU A 88 16.93 17.68 -12.14
N ASP A 89 17.70 17.97 -11.12
CA ASP A 89 18.24 16.90 -10.25
C ASP A 89 17.14 16.30 -9.38
N LEU A 90 16.21 17.12 -8.88
CA LEU A 90 15.03 16.63 -8.18
C LEU A 90 14.14 15.81 -9.11
N GLU A 91 13.89 16.27 -10.33
CA GLU A 91 13.12 15.53 -11.31
C GLU A 91 13.73 14.17 -11.63
N ARG A 92 15.06 14.14 -11.87
CA ARG A 92 15.79 12.89 -12.13
C ARG A 92 15.68 11.91 -10.96
N ALA A 93 15.83 12.39 -9.72
CA ALA A 93 15.73 11.56 -8.53
C ALA A 93 14.32 10.96 -8.39
N ILE A 94 13.27 11.74 -8.63
CA ILE A 94 11.88 11.26 -8.59
C ILE A 94 11.64 10.23 -9.70
N ARG A 95 12.06 10.49 -10.93
CA ARG A 95 11.93 9.55 -12.06
C ARG A 95 12.67 8.25 -11.79
N ALA A 96 13.90 8.32 -11.26
CA ALA A 96 14.67 7.16 -10.86
C ALA A 96 13.96 6.35 -9.76
N GLY A 97 13.37 7.02 -8.79
CA GLY A 97 12.58 6.39 -7.73
C GLY A 97 11.34 5.67 -8.26
N ILE A 98 10.65 6.26 -9.22
CA ILE A 98 9.49 5.62 -9.87
C ILE A 98 9.95 4.38 -10.66
N ALA A 99 11.05 4.49 -11.40
CA ALA A 99 11.61 3.38 -12.17
C ALA A 99 12.15 2.24 -11.28
N ALA A 100 12.66 2.58 -10.09
CA ALA A 100 13.14 1.62 -9.10
C ALA A 100 12.01 0.98 -8.25
N LYS A 101 10.75 1.30 -8.55
CA LYS A 101 9.62 0.70 -7.84
C LYS A 101 9.62 -0.81 -8.05
N PRO A 102 9.60 -1.62 -6.97
CA PRO A 102 9.59 -3.08 -7.12
C PRO A 102 8.29 -3.53 -7.77
N GLU A 103 8.37 -4.54 -8.63
CA GLU A 103 7.18 -5.15 -9.26
C GLU A 103 6.19 -5.67 -8.22
N ARG A 104 6.71 -6.12 -7.07
CA ARG A 104 5.91 -6.59 -5.93
C ARG A 104 6.67 -6.45 -4.62
N HIS A 105 5.95 -6.37 -3.52
CA HIS A 105 6.51 -6.53 -2.19
C HIS A 105 6.50 -8.02 -1.77
N HIS A 106 7.42 -8.40 -0.89
CA HIS A 106 7.56 -9.78 -0.41
C HIS A 106 6.85 -10.06 0.92
N MET A 107 6.04 -9.13 1.40
CA MET A 107 5.35 -9.22 2.69
C MET A 107 4.46 -10.47 2.81
N ALA A 108 3.84 -10.93 1.72
CA ALA A 108 3.03 -12.14 1.71
C ALA A 108 3.87 -13.43 1.88
N GLU A 109 5.16 -13.39 1.51
CA GLU A 109 6.09 -14.52 1.57
C GLU A 109 6.81 -14.56 2.91
N THR A 110 7.17 -13.39 3.45
CA THR A 110 7.96 -13.24 4.67
C THR A 110 7.10 -13.03 5.93
N GLY A 111 5.82 -12.70 5.76
CA GLY A 111 4.93 -12.30 6.86
C GLY A 111 5.27 -10.93 7.47
N ARG A 112 6.29 -10.24 6.96
CA ARG A 112 6.80 -8.97 7.49
C ARG A 112 7.04 -7.95 6.38
N SER A 113 6.88 -6.67 6.74
CA SER A 113 7.32 -5.57 5.90
C SER A 113 8.83 -5.42 5.97
N GLU A 114 9.49 -5.19 4.83
CA GLU A 114 10.91 -4.85 4.77
C GLU A 114 11.17 -3.38 5.11
N ALA A 115 10.11 -2.59 5.30
CA ALA A 115 10.22 -1.19 5.70
C ALA A 115 10.79 -1.08 7.12
N GLU A 116 11.88 -0.35 7.26
CA GLU A 116 12.53 -0.10 8.54
C GLU A 116 11.81 0.97 9.37
N ARG A 117 10.93 1.74 8.75
CA ARG A 117 10.17 2.82 9.39
C ARG A 117 8.77 2.39 9.77
N ASP A 118 8.31 2.85 10.93
CA ASP A 118 6.92 2.76 11.33
C ASP A 118 6.01 3.63 10.45
N MET A 119 4.74 3.31 10.38
CA MET A 119 3.76 3.99 9.54
C MET A 119 3.68 5.49 9.80
N ASN A 120 3.78 5.92 11.06
CA ASN A 120 3.78 7.33 11.46
C ASN A 120 5.00 8.12 10.97
N ARG A 121 6.09 7.42 10.60
CA ARG A 121 7.32 8.03 10.06
C ARG A 121 7.37 8.01 8.53
N ILE A 122 6.42 7.37 7.88
CA ILE A 122 6.31 7.27 6.42
C ILE A 122 5.26 8.26 5.88
N GLY A 123 4.55 8.97 6.75
CA GLY A 123 3.49 9.89 6.35
C GLY A 123 2.15 9.17 6.14
N GLY A 124 1.73 8.46 7.15
CA GLY A 124 0.41 7.84 7.28
C GLY A 124 -0.46 8.64 8.21
#